data_a42ae997fbbafe08e1ed31c2e7d87a0d
#
_entry.id   a42ae997fbbafe08e1ed31c2e7d87a0d
#
_cell.length_a   1.000
_cell.length_b   1.000
_cell.length_c   1.000
_cell.angle_alpha   90.00
_cell.angle_beta   90.00
_cell.angle_gamma   90.00
#
_symmetry.space_group_name_H-M   'P 1'
#
loop_
_entity.id
_entity.type
_entity.pdbx_description
1 polymer ?
#
loop_
_entity_poly.entity_id
_entity_poly.type
_entity_poly.pdbx_seq_one_letter_code
_entity_poly.pdbx_strand_id
1 'polypeptide(L)'
;MKAHIGVDADSGLVHTVRGTSANVNDVVEANSLLHGKEVDGYGDAGYQGADQRPDMPTPEPERKFQWHIAMKRSQRKALDHQHPISALQEQLEQVKSKIRVKVEHPFRVIKRQFGHVKVRYRGLRKNTQQLHTLFALANLWMARGRLLKNSQSKPGVGA
;
A
#
# COMPACT_ATOMS: atom_id res chain seq x y z
N MET A 1 -0.90 15.34 -10.32
CA MET A 1 -1.76 14.36 -9.63
C MET A 1 -0.92 13.50 -8.71
N LYS A 2 -1.55 12.88 -7.70
CA LYS A 2 -0.99 11.82 -6.86
C LYS A 2 -1.71 10.50 -7.15
N ALA A 3 -1.01 9.39 -6.94
CA ALA A 3 -1.58 8.05 -6.95
C ALA A 3 -1.43 7.45 -5.55
N HIS A 4 -2.55 7.02 -4.99
CA HIS A 4 -2.60 6.30 -3.71
C HIS A 4 -2.99 4.86 -4.00
N ILE A 5 -2.34 3.91 -3.36
CA ILE A 5 -2.63 2.49 -3.54
C ILE A 5 -2.74 1.77 -2.20
N GLY A 6 -3.71 0.88 -2.09
CA GLY A 6 -3.78 -0.14 -1.06
C GLY A 6 -3.10 -1.41 -1.57
N VAL A 7 -2.18 -1.96 -0.78
CA VAL A 7 -1.38 -3.14 -1.12
C VAL A 7 -1.54 -4.17 0.00
N ASP A 8 -1.88 -5.37 -0.38
CA ASP A 8 -1.93 -6.48 0.54
C ASP A 8 -0.55 -6.81 1.11
N ALA A 9 -0.45 -6.86 2.43
CA ALA A 9 0.82 -7.01 3.14
C ALA A 9 1.48 -8.39 2.93
N ASP A 10 0.72 -9.42 2.59
CA ASP A 10 1.24 -10.77 2.38
C ASP A 10 1.66 -11.00 0.94
N SER A 11 0.76 -10.77 0.00
CA SER A 11 1.01 -11.02 -1.43
C SER A 11 1.80 -9.91 -2.12
N GLY A 12 1.76 -8.67 -1.60
CA GLY A 12 2.31 -7.47 -2.24
C GLY A 12 1.48 -6.98 -3.44
N LEU A 13 0.28 -7.51 -3.64
CA LEU A 13 -0.59 -7.13 -4.76
C LEU A 13 -1.43 -5.91 -4.41
N VAL A 14 -1.66 -5.06 -5.41
CA VAL A 14 -2.50 -3.87 -5.28
C VAL A 14 -3.97 -4.26 -5.35
N HIS A 15 -4.75 -3.90 -4.33
CA HIS A 15 -6.20 -4.13 -4.29
C HIS A 15 -7.02 -2.85 -4.52
N THR A 16 -6.47 -1.69 -4.17
CA THR A 16 -7.15 -0.40 -4.32
C THR A 16 -6.24 0.62 -5.00
N VAL A 17 -6.78 1.40 -5.92
CA VAL A 17 -6.08 2.48 -6.63
C VAL A 17 -6.94 3.74 -6.60
N ARG A 18 -6.36 4.86 -6.16
CA ARG A 18 -7.01 6.17 -6.15
C ARG A 18 -6.10 7.20 -6.79
N GLY A 19 -6.67 8.02 -7.67
CA GLY A 19 -5.98 9.16 -8.25
C GLY A 19 -6.56 10.45 -7.72
N THR A 20 -5.71 11.35 -7.21
CA THR A 20 -6.13 12.66 -6.69
C THR A 20 -5.34 13.80 -7.31
N SER A 21 -5.81 15.03 -7.12
CA SER A 21 -5.01 16.22 -7.41
C SER A 21 -3.79 16.29 -6.46
N ALA A 22 -2.73 16.96 -6.90
CA ALA A 22 -1.46 16.95 -6.18
C ALA A 22 -1.51 17.63 -4.79
N ASN A 23 -2.49 18.50 -4.55
CA ASN A 23 -2.69 19.23 -3.30
C ASN A 23 -3.47 18.44 -2.23
N VAL A 24 -4.05 17.28 -2.56
CA VAL A 24 -4.75 16.44 -1.58
C VAL A 24 -3.72 15.79 -0.65
N ASN A 25 -3.93 15.90 0.67
CA ASN A 25 -3.08 15.23 1.65
C ASN A 25 -3.34 13.73 1.67
N ASP A 26 -2.26 12.94 1.86
CA ASP A 26 -2.33 11.49 1.82
C ASP A 26 -3.27 10.91 2.89
N VAL A 27 -3.32 11.53 4.08
CA VAL A 27 -4.21 11.14 5.18
C VAL A 27 -5.70 11.22 4.80
N VAL A 28 -6.08 12.10 3.85
CA VAL A 28 -7.48 12.22 3.40
C VAL A 28 -7.94 10.97 2.66
N GLU A 29 -7.02 10.33 1.95
CA GLU A 29 -7.31 9.13 1.16
C GLU A 29 -7.04 7.82 1.95
N ALA A 30 -6.50 7.89 3.18
CA ALA A 30 -6.09 6.73 3.94
C ALA A 30 -7.20 5.67 4.05
N ASN A 31 -8.37 6.08 4.54
CA ASN A 31 -9.49 5.16 4.77
C ASN A 31 -10.16 4.70 3.47
N SER A 32 -10.07 5.51 2.39
CA SER A 32 -10.58 5.12 1.07
C SER A 32 -9.78 4.01 0.39
N LEU A 33 -8.60 3.69 0.90
CA LEU A 33 -7.75 2.60 0.43
C LEU A 33 -8.10 1.26 1.08
N LEU A 34 -8.86 1.26 2.16
CA LEU A 34 -9.29 0.06 2.87
C LEU A 34 -10.51 -0.55 2.16
N HIS A 35 -10.66 -1.88 2.22
CA HIS A 35 -11.82 -2.61 1.72
C HIS A 35 -12.69 -3.22 2.83
N GLY A 36 -12.37 -2.91 4.11
CA GLY A 36 -13.19 -3.26 5.28
C GLY A 36 -12.93 -4.65 5.87
N LYS A 37 -12.00 -5.43 5.32
CA LYS A 37 -11.62 -6.76 5.83
C LYS A 37 -10.26 -6.78 6.53
N GLU A 38 -9.57 -5.66 6.52
CA GLU A 38 -8.25 -5.51 7.14
C GLU A 38 -8.37 -5.51 8.66
N VAL A 39 -7.38 -6.08 9.32
CA VAL A 39 -7.16 -5.99 10.78
C VAL A 39 -6.09 -4.93 11.06
N ASP A 40 -5.07 -4.85 10.22
CA ASP A 40 -3.94 -3.95 10.37
C ASP A 40 -3.72 -3.12 9.10
N GLY A 41 -3.46 -1.84 9.25
CA GLY A 41 -3.07 -0.94 8.18
C GLY A 41 -1.71 -0.30 8.46
N TYR A 42 -0.82 -0.30 7.47
CA TYR A 42 0.53 0.26 7.58
C TYR A 42 0.67 1.49 6.69
N GLY A 43 0.95 2.63 7.30
CA GLY A 43 1.12 3.90 6.60
C GLY A 43 2.46 4.58 6.88
N ASP A 44 2.87 5.48 6.00
CA ASP A 44 4.00 6.36 6.28
C ASP A 44 3.60 7.54 7.18
N ALA A 45 4.55 8.39 7.54
CA ALA A 45 4.30 9.53 8.41
C ALA A 45 3.31 10.56 7.82
N GLY A 46 3.04 10.51 6.52
CA GLY A 46 2.02 11.34 5.85
C GLY A 46 0.59 10.93 6.19
N TYR A 47 0.39 9.72 6.71
CA TYR A 47 -0.91 9.19 7.15
C TYR A 47 -1.20 9.42 8.64
N GLN A 48 -0.39 10.21 9.35
CA GLN A 48 -0.66 10.54 10.76
C GLN A 48 -2.05 11.16 10.94
N GLY A 49 -2.81 10.65 11.90
CA GLY A 49 -4.20 11.05 12.16
C GLY A 49 -5.26 10.33 11.33
N ALA A 50 -4.88 9.34 10.53
CA ALA A 50 -5.85 8.54 9.76
C ALA A 50 -6.85 7.80 10.65
N ASP A 51 -6.41 7.36 11.83
CA ASP A 51 -7.21 6.71 12.88
C ASP A 51 -8.23 7.63 13.55
N GLN A 52 -8.02 8.94 13.50
CA GLN A 52 -8.88 9.95 14.13
C GLN A 52 -9.90 10.56 13.16
N ARG A 53 -9.90 10.12 11.90
CA ARG A 53 -10.77 10.69 10.88
C ARG A 53 -12.21 10.16 10.99
N PRO A 54 -13.22 11.02 10.73
CA PRO A 54 -14.63 10.63 10.79
C PRO A 54 -15.04 9.64 9.69
N ASP A 55 -14.27 9.55 8.61
CA ASP A 55 -14.47 8.63 7.48
C ASP A 55 -13.79 7.27 7.68
N MET A 56 -13.26 7.02 8.88
CA MET A 56 -12.71 5.71 9.22
C MET A 56 -13.85 4.66 9.21
N PRO A 57 -13.65 3.52 8.52
CA PRO A 57 -14.64 2.45 8.55
C PRO A 57 -14.95 2.05 10.00
N THR A 58 -16.24 2.04 10.34
CA THR A 58 -16.67 1.58 11.67
C THR A 58 -16.29 0.10 11.78
N PRO A 59 -15.45 -0.31 12.74
CA PRO A 59 -15.14 -1.71 12.90
C PRO A 59 -16.43 -2.49 13.15
N GLU A 60 -16.61 -3.62 12.48
CA GLU A 60 -17.63 -4.59 12.90
C GLU A 60 -17.34 -4.96 14.37
N PRO A 61 -18.37 -5.26 15.19
CA PRO A 61 -18.20 -5.48 16.64
C PRO A 61 -17.11 -6.49 17.01
N GLU A 62 -16.77 -7.39 16.07
CA GLU A 62 -15.80 -8.46 16.27
C GLU A 62 -14.41 -8.16 15.66
N ARG A 63 -14.23 -7.08 14.89
CA ARG A 63 -12.96 -6.74 14.22
C ARG A 63 -12.46 -5.38 14.64
N LYS A 64 -11.33 -5.35 15.34
CA LYS A 64 -10.60 -4.13 15.67
C LYS A 64 -9.56 -3.86 14.57
N PHE A 65 -9.83 -2.89 13.69
CA PHE A 65 -8.81 -2.40 12.77
C PHE A 65 -7.83 -1.47 13.48
N GLN A 66 -6.54 -1.61 13.20
CA GLN A 66 -5.50 -0.77 13.79
C GLN A 66 -4.56 -0.19 12.73
N TRP A 67 -4.35 1.15 12.79
CA TRP A 67 -3.32 1.80 12.01
C TRP A 67 -1.95 1.70 12.68
N HIS A 68 -0.94 1.30 11.92
CA HIS A 68 0.48 1.30 12.27
C HIS A 68 1.22 2.35 11.44
N ILE A 69 1.08 3.61 11.82
CA ILE A 69 1.70 4.72 11.11
C ILE A 69 3.17 4.85 11.52
N ALA A 70 4.04 5.06 10.53
CA ALA A 70 5.45 5.27 10.76
C ALA A 70 5.70 6.57 11.54
N MET A 71 6.67 6.55 12.42
CA MET A 71 7.13 7.71 13.17
C MET A 71 7.78 8.74 12.23
N LYS A 72 7.60 10.03 12.51
CA LYS A 72 8.32 11.09 11.78
C LYS A 72 9.82 10.93 11.95
N ARG A 73 10.58 11.23 10.91
CA ARG A 73 12.05 11.10 10.94
C ARG A 73 12.71 11.90 12.07
N SER A 74 12.16 13.08 12.40
CA SER A 74 12.64 13.89 13.52
C SER A 74 12.43 13.20 14.87
N GLN A 75 11.25 12.62 15.10
CA GLN A 75 10.92 11.88 16.32
C GLN A 75 11.79 10.63 16.47
N ARG A 76 11.95 9.87 15.37
CA ARG A 76 12.80 8.67 15.37
C ARG A 76 14.27 8.99 15.67
N LYS A 77 14.79 10.14 15.17
CA LYS A 77 16.15 10.58 15.47
C LYS A 77 16.34 11.04 16.93
N ALA A 78 15.26 11.46 17.59
CA ALA A 78 15.28 11.91 18.98
C ALA A 78 15.15 10.76 19.99
N LEU A 79 15.01 9.50 19.52
CA LEU A 79 14.96 8.34 20.41
C LEU A 79 16.30 8.15 21.13
N ASP A 80 16.24 7.98 22.45
CA ASP A 80 17.39 7.57 23.24
C ASP A 80 17.63 6.06 23.10
N HIS A 81 18.58 5.69 22.29
CA HIS A 81 18.90 4.27 22.03
C HIS A 81 19.46 3.51 23.24
N GLN A 82 19.83 4.21 24.31
CA GLN A 82 20.24 3.60 25.56
C GLN A 82 19.06 3.14 26.41
N HIS A 83 17.87 3.71 26.16
CA HIS A 83 16.68 3.36 26.92
C HIS A 83 15.96 2.15 26.32
N PRO A 84 15.63 1.10 27.12
CA PRO A 84 15.04 -0.14 26.61
C PRO A 84 13.76 0.05 25.81
N ILE A 85 12.86 0.96 26.24
CA ILE A 85 11.61 1.25 25.53
C ILE A 85 11.88 1.87 24.17
N SER A 86 12.82 2.78 24.07
CA SER A 86 13.20 3.41 22.79
C SER A 86 13.84 2.39 21.82
N ALA A 87 14.60 1.42 22.34
CA ALA A 87 15.14 0.33 21.55
C ALA A 87 14.02 -0.55 20.95
N LEU A 88 12.98 -0.87 21.72
CA LEU A 88 11.80 -1.58 21.24
C LEU A 88 11.01 -0.78 20.20
N GLN A 89 10.86 0.54 20.42
CA GLN A 89 10.23 1.43 19.44
C GLN A 89 10.98 1.43 18.11
N GLU A 90 12.32 1.49 18.15
CA GLU A 90 13.15 1.43 16.94
C GLU A 90 12.97 0.09 16.20
N GLN A 91 12.92 -1.04 16.90
CA GLN A 91 12.64 -2.35 16.30
C GLN A 91 11.26 -2.38 15.64
N LEU A 92 10.23 -1.81 16.28
CA LEU A 92 8.90 -1.71 15.72
C LEU A 92 8.90 -0.87 14.43
N GLU A 93 9.60 0.27 14.42
CA GLU A 93 9.73 1.10 13.21
C GLU A 93 10.47 0.39 12.07
N GLN A 94 11.45 -0.47 12.38
CA GLN A 94 12.10 -1.32 11.39
C GLN A 94 11.12 -2.35 10.78
N VAL A 95 10.27 -2.97 11.59
CA VAL A 95 9.22 -3.89 11.10
C VAL A 95 8.23 -3.17 10.21
N LYS A 96 7.69 -2.02 10.64
CA LYS A 96 6.81 -1.18 9.84
C LYS A 96 7.45 -0.80 8.50
N SER A 97 8.73 -0.43 8.51
CA SER A 97 9.48 -0.08 7.29
C SER A 97 9.57 -1.26 6.32
N LYS A 98 9.87 -2.47 6.81
CA LYS A 98 9.94 -3.69 5.98
C LYS A 98 8.60 -4.00 5.30
N ILE A 99 7.48 -3.84 6.01
CA ILE A 99 6.14 -4.06 5.44
C ILE A 99 5.84 -3.00 4.38
N ARG A 100 6.15 -1.73 4.65
CA ARG A 100 5.91 -0.62 3.72
C ARG A 100 6.68 -0.70 2.40
N VAL A 101 7.85 -1.31 2.39
CA VAL A 101 8.61 -1.54 1.14
C VAL A 101 7.77 -2.30 0.10
N LYS A 102 6.82 -3.13 0.52
CA LYS A 102 5.90 -3.83 -0.40
C LYS A 102 5.04 -2.88 -1.22
N VAL A 103 4.68 -1.71 -0.69
CA VAL A 103 3.92 -0.66 -1.41
C VAL A 103 4.75 -0.01 -2.52
N GLU A 104 6.05 0.10 -2.33
CA GLU A 104 6.95 0.69 -3.33
C GLU A 104 7.16 -0.22 -4.54
N HIS A 105 7.03 -1.53 -4.35
CA HIS A 105 7.29 -2.50 -5.40
C HIS A 105 6.36 -2.38 -6.62
N PRO A 106 5.02 -2.28 -6.49
CA PRO A 106 4.12 -2.02 -7.62
C PRO A 106 4.46 -0.74 -8.38
N PHE A 107 4.80 0.35 -7.69
CA PHE A 107 5.25 1.59 -8.35
C PHE A 107 6.54 1.38 -9.15
N ARG A 108 7.47 0.60 -8.63
CA ARG A 108 8.70 0.24 -9.35
C ARG A 108 8.38 -0.57 -10.61
N VAL A 109 7.43 -1.51 -10.53
CA VAL A 109 6.99 -2.32 -11.67
C VAL A 109 6.39 -1.44 -12.76
N ILE A 110 5.41 -0.57 -12.46
CA ILE A 110 4.80 0.28 -13.49
C ILE A 110 5.81 1.26 -14.12
N LYS A 111 6.80 1.73 -13.36
CA LYS A 111 7.84 2.61 -13.88
C LYS A 111 8.83 1.87 -14.80
N ARG A 112 9.31 0.69 -14.38
CA ARG A 112 10.39 -0.02 -15.07
C ARG A 112 9.88 -0.95 -16.17
N GLN A 113 8.77 -1.67 -15.94
CA GLN A 113 8.25 -2.65 -16.91
C GLN A 113 7.27 -2.00 -17.90
N PHE A 114 6.48 -1.02 -17.45
CA PHE A 114 5.46 -0.38 -18.28
C PHE A 114 5.78 1.07 -18.67
N GLY A 115 6.96 1.58 -18.31
CA GLY A 115 7.45 2.89 -18.72
C GLY A 115 6.62 4.09 -18.23
N HIS A 116 5.88 3.92 -17.14
CA HIS A 116 5.06 5.00 -16.57
C HIS A 116 5.89 5.92 -15.69
N VAL A 117 6.63 6.84 -16.31
CA VAL A 117 7.49 7.81 -15.59
C VAL A 117 6.81 9.16 -15.37
N LYS A 118 5.78 9.49 -16.15
CA LYS A 118 5.01 10.74 -16.05
C LYS A 118 3.57 10.54 -16.52
N VAL A 119 2.67 11.43 -16.09
CA VAL A 119 1.29 11.49 -16.59
C VAL A 119 1.29 11.81 -18.09
N ARG A 120 0.44 11.12 -18.85
CA ARG A 120 0.35 11.24 -20.33
C ARG A 120 -0.91 11.93 -20.82
N TYR A 121 -1.97 11.92 -20.03
CA TYR A 121 -3.27 12.46 -20.43
C TYR A 121 -3.59 13.76 -19.71
N ARG A 122 -4.44 14.58 -20.34
CA ARG A 122 -5.04 15.74 -19.67
C ARG A 122 -6.21 15.29 -18.80
N GLY A 123 -6.29 15.84 -17.59
CA GLY A 123 -7.36 15.59 -16.63
C GLY A 123 -7.13 14.35 -15.73
N LEU A 124 -7.69 14.44 -14.54
CA LEU A 124 -7.53 13.44 -13.48
C LEU A 124 -8.13 12.10 -13.89
N ARG A 125 -9.35 12.10 -14.42
CA ARG A 125 -10.10 10.87 -14.78
C ARG A 125 -9.32 9.94 -15.70
N LYS A 126 -8.79 10.45 -16.83
CA LYS A 126 -8.06 9.64 -17.81
C LYS A 126 -6.77 9.07 -17.23
N ASN A 127 -6.03 9.86 -16.43
CA ASN A 127 -4.80 9.39 -15.79
C ASN A 127 -5.10 8.37 -14.68
N THR A 128 -6.19 8.52 -13.93
CA THR A 128 -6.61 7.52 -12.93
C THR A 128 -7.00 6.20 -13.59
N GLN A 129 -7.74 6.23 -14.71
CA GLN A 129 -8.05 5.01 -15.48
C GLN A 129 -6.78 4.32 -15.99
N GLN A 130 -5.79 5.08 -16.46
CA GLN A 130 -4.49 4.53 -16.84
C GLN A 130 -3.79 3.86 -15.65
N LEU A 131 -3.83 4.46 -14.47
CA LEU A 131 -3.24 3.87 -13.26
C LEU A 131 -3.92 2.54 -12.90
N HIS A 132 -5.24 2.44 -12.97
CA HIS A 132 -5.95 1.18 -12.76
C HIS A 132 -5.45 0.08 -13.69
N THR A 133 -5.34 0.36 -14.99
CA THR A 133 -4.81 -0.58 -15.98
C THR A 133 -3.36 -0.99 -15.66
N LEU A 134 -2.50 -0.02 -15.35
CA LEU A 134 -1.10 -0.27 -15.06
C LEU A 134 -0.90 -1.10 -13.80
N PHE A 135 -1.65 -0.84 -12.73
CA PHE A 135 -1.55 -1.64 -11.50
C PHE A 135 -2.18 -3.03 -11.66
N ALA A 136 -3.22 -3.20 -12.47
CA ALA A 136 -3.72 -4.54 -12.83
C ALA A 136 -2.65 -5.35 -13.59
N LEU A 137 -1.99 -4.75 -14.57
CA LEU A 137 -0.86 -5.38 -15.27
C LEU A 137 0.33 -5.65 -14.35
N ALA A 138 0.62 -4.74 -13.40
CA ALA A 138 1.67 -4.94 -12.41
C ALA A 138 1.35 -6.16 -11.52
N ASN A 139 0.11 -6.34 -11.08
CA ASN A 139 -0.32 -7.50 -10.33
C ASN A 139 -0.10 -8.81 -11.11
N LEU A 140 -0.49 -8.85 -12.38
CA LEU A 140 -0.23 -10.01 -13.25
C LEU A 140 1.28 -10.28 -13.39
N TRP A 141 2.06 -9.22 -13.61
CA TRP A 141 3.52 -9.33 -13.69
C TRP A 141 4.15 -9.89 -12.42
N MET A 142 3.73 -9.41 -11.26
CA MET A 142 4.23 -9.87 -9.96
C MET A 142 3.78 -11.30 -9.65
N ALA A 143 2.55 -11.66 -10.01
CA ALA A 143 1.99 -12.99 -9.78
C ALA A 143 2.43 -14.04 -10.83
N ARG A 144 3.06 -13.64 -11.96
CA ARG A 144 3.33 -14.51 -13.11
C ARG A 144 4.00 -15.84 -12.77
N GLY A 145 4.98 -15.83 -11.86
CA GLY A 145 5.69 -17.05 -11.45
C GLY A 145 4.79 -18.07 -10.73
N ARG A 146 3.85 -17.58 -9.91
CA ARG A 146 2.85 -18.43 -9.23
C ARG A 146 1.82 -18.94 -10.23
N LEU A 147 1.36 -18.10 -11.15
CA LEU A 147 0.37 -18.46 -12.18
C LEU A 147 0.93 -19.53 -13.12
N LEU A 148 2.17 -19.40 -13.59
CA LEU A 148 2.81 -20.38 -14.46
C LEU A 148 3.02 -21.73 -13.77
N LYS A 149 3.44 -21.75 -12.50
CA LYS A 149 3.56 -23.00 -11.73
C LYS A 149 2.22 -23.72 -11.58
N ASN A 150 1.16 -22.98 -11.25
CA ASN A 150 -0.19 -23.54 -11.10
C ASN A 150 -0.76 -24.08 -12.42
N SER A 151 -0.39 -23.51 -13.56
CA SER A 151 -0.81 -24.01 -14.88
C SER A 151 -0.12 -25.33 -15.26
N GLN A 152 1.10 -25.56 -14.77
CA GLN A 152 1.86 -26.80 -15.03
C GLN A 152 1.46 -27.94 -14.08
N SER A 153 0.87 -27.65 -12.93
CA SER A 153 0.47 -28.64 -11.92
C SER A 153 -0.95 -29.21 -12.11
N LYS A 154 -1.72 -28.76 -13.12
CA LYS A 154 -2.99 -29.43 -13.47
C LYS A 154 -2.70 -30.67 -14.27
N PRO A 155 -2.94 -31.89 -13.73
CA PRO A 155 -2.92 -33.10 -14.56
C PRO A 155 -3.95 -32.93 -15.66
N GLY A 156 -3.55 -33.23 -16.89
CA GLY A 156 -4.46 -33.21 -18.04
C GLY A 156 -5.70 -34.03 -17.70
N VAL A 157 -6.87 -33.40 -17.83
CA VAL A 157 -8.13 -34.13 -17.84
C VAL A 157 -8.03 -34.99 -19.11
N GLY A 158 -7.71 -36.26 -18.90
CA GLY A 158 -7.70 -37.26 -19.98
C GLY A 158 -9.08 -37.34 -20.60
N ALA A 159 -9.07 -37.36 -21.89
CA ALA A 159 -10.22 -37.66 -22.74
C ALA A 159 -10.75 -39.07 -22.48
#